data_65dcb49a5fe3d1af832d68b6011f59d3
#
_entry.id   65dcb49a5fe3d1af832d68b6011f59d3
#
_cell.length_a   1.000
_cell.length_b   1.000
_cell.length_c   1.000
_cell.angle_alpha   90.00
_cell.angle_beta   90.00
_cell.angle_gamma   90.00
#
_symmetry.space_group_name_H-M   'P 1'
#
loop_
_entity.id
_entity.type
_entity.pdbx_description
1 polymer ?
#
loop_
_entity_poly.entity_id
_entity_poly.type
_entity_poly.pdbx_seq_one_letter_code
_entity_poly.pdbx_strand_id
1 'polypeptide(L)'
;MKLVNIGFGNMVSAQRVVAIVSPDSAPVKRLGQEARERGVLIDASFGRKTRSVLVIDSGHVIWSSLPTEQVAARFGEGPEPRETEEEAP
;
A
#
# COMPACT_ATOMS: atom_id res chain seq x y z
N MET A 1 7.99 12.02 -13.62
CA MET A 1 7.54 10.89 -12.79
C MET A 1 7.60 11.29 -11.32
N LYS A 2 6.54 10.99 -10.56
CA LYS A 2 6.53 11.28 -9.14
C LYS A 2 6.85 10.01 -8.37
N LEU A 3 7.87 10.07 -7.52
CA LEU A 3 8.23 8.96 -6.64
C LEU A 3 7.73 9.25 -5.24
N VAL A 4 7.18 8.25 -4.58
CA VAL A 4 6.64 8.38 -3.23
C VAL A 4 7.38 7.44 -2.32
N ASN A 5 7.87 7.96 -1.20
CA ASN A 5 8.59 7.17 -0.20
C ASN A 5 7.58 6.40 0.64
N ILE A 6 7.73 5.09 0.68
CA ILE A 6 6.84 4.21 1.45
C ILE A 6 7.54 3.60 2.66
N GLY A 7 8.66 4.19 3.05
CA GLY A 7 9.38 3.79 4.26
C GLY A 7 10.70 3.13 3.94
N PHE A 8 11.66 3.34 4.83
CA PHE A 8 13.00 2.72 4.74
C PHE A 8 13.69 2.95 3.40
N GLY A 9 13.45 4.12 2.80
CA GLY A 9 14.10 4.45 1.55
C GLY A 9 13.50 3.79 0.32
N ASN A 10 12.40 3.10 0.48
CA ASN A 10 11.73 2.45 -0.66
C ASN A 10 10.80 3.44 -1.34
N MET A 11 10.89 3.49 -2.65
CA MET A 11 10.12 4.44 -3.44
C MET A 11 9.27 3.71 -4.46
N VAL A 12 8.09 4.26 -4.72
CA VAL A 12 7.21 3.73 -5.77
C VAL A 12 6.81 4.86 -6.69
N SER A 13 6.49 4.51 -7.94
CA SER A 13 5.96 5.48 -8.89
C SER A 13 4.48 5.70 -8.58
N ALA A 14 4.11 6.93 -8.27
CA ALA A 14 2.73 7.25 -7.92
C ALA A 14 1.77 6.88 -9.02
N GLN A 15 2.21 6.99 -10.28
CA GLN A 15 1.33 6.73 -11.42
C GLN A 15 1.07 5.25 -11.66
N ARG A 16 1.90 4.39 -11.08
CA ARG A 16 1.77 2.95 -11.28
C ARG A 16 1.01 2.26 -10.16
N VAL A 17 0.70 2.97 -9.09
CA VAL A 17 -0.02 2.41 -7.95
C VAL A 17 -1.52 2.49 -8.22
N VAL A 18 -2.17 1.34 -8.21
CA VAL A 18 -3.60 1.23 -8.48
C VAL A 18 -4.41 1.40 -7.21
N ALA A 19 -3.92 0.87 -6.10
CA ALA A 19 -4.66 0.87 -4.85
C ALA A 19 -3.72 0.82 -3.67
N ILE A 20 -4.13 1.43 -2.57
CA ILE A 20 -3.47 1.35 -1.28
C ILE A 20 -4.51 0.83 -0.32
N VAL A 21 -4.30 -0.34 0.25
CA VAL A 21 -5.32 -0.99 1.07
C VAL A 21 -4.76 -1.43 2.41
N SER A 22 -5.65 -1.60 3.37
CA SER A 22 -5.30 -2.08 4.70
C SER A 22 -5.08 -3.60 4.64
N PRO A 23 -4.07 -4.12 5.37
CA PRO A 23 -3.80 -5.55 5.37
C PRO A 23 -4.77 -6.36 6.24
N ASP A 24 -5.75 -5.72 6.88
CA ASP A 24 -6.51 -6.38 7.93
C ASP A 24 -7.69 -7.23 7.44
N SER A 25 -7.98 -7.25 6.16
CA SER A 25 -9.07 -8.04 5.64
C SER A 25 -8.58 -9.36 5.07
N ALA A 26 -9.44 -10.38 5.10
CA ALA A 26 -9.09 -11.69 4.55
C ALA A 26 -8.76 -11.62 3.06
N PRO A 27 -9.53 -10.88 2.24
CA PRO A 27 -9.18 -10.79 0.82
C PRO A 27 -7.80 -10.19 0.57
N VAL A 28 -7.40 -9.18 1.35
CA VAL A 28 -6.09 -8.57 1.16
C VAL A 28 -4.98 -9.51 1.63
N LYS A 29 -5.21 -10.27 2.70
CA LYS A 29 -4.24 -11.27 3.13
C LYS A 29 -4.06 -12.33 2.07
N ARG A 30 -5.14 -12.75 1.44
CA ARG A 30 -5.06 -13.74 0.36
C ARG A 30 -4.30 -13.18 -0.84
N LEU A 31 -4.54 -11.92 -1.15
CA LEU A 31 -3.82 -11.25 -2.23
C LEU A 31 -2.31 -11.30 -2.00
N GLY A 32 -1.88 -11.03 -0.77
CA GLY A 32 -0.46 -11.07 -0.43
C GLY A 32 0.12 -12.47 -0.57
N GLN A 33 -0.62 -13.48 -0.10
CA GLN A 33 -0.15 -14.85 -0.22
C GLN A 33 -0.03 -15.29 -1.68
N GLU A 34 -1.00 -14.94 -2.49
CA GLU A 34 -0.96 -15.27 -3.91
C GLU A 34 0.20 -14.57 -4.61
N ALA A 35 0.44 -13.32 -4.25
CA ALA A 35 1.56 -12.59 -4.82
C ALA A 35 2.89 -13.24 -4.45
N ARG A 36 3.00 -13.70 -3.20
CA ARG A 36 4.20 -14.40 -2.75
C ARG A 36 4.44 -15.67 -3.57
N GLU A 37 3.37 -16.44 -3.76
CA GLU A 37 3.49 -17.70 -4.51
C GLU A 37 3.86 -17.47 -5.95
N ARG A 38 3.40 -16.36 -6.52
CA ARG A 38 3.68 -16.03 -7.91
C ARG A 38 4.98 -15.24 -8.10
N GLY A 39 5.68 -14.94 -7.01
CA GLY A 39 6.95 -14.25 -7.10
C GLY A 39 6.83 -12.76 -7.39
N VAL A 40 5.66 -12.17 -7.11
CA VAL A 40 5.43 -10.75 -7.38
C VAL A 40 5.17 -9.94 -6.10
N LEU A 41 5.52 -10.50 -4.95
CA LEU A 41 5.41 -9.77 -3.68
C LEU A 41 6.74 -9.08 -3.38
N ILE A 42 6.67 -7.80 -3.07
CA ILE A 42 7.82 -7.03 -2.62
C ILE A 42 7.55 -6.63 -1.18
N ASP A 43 8.34 -7.16 -0.25
CA ASP A 43 8.17 -6.85 1.16
C ASP A 43 9.09 -5.69 1.52
N ALA A 44 8.54 -4.50 1.59
CA ALA A 44 9.28 -3.29 1.94
C ALA A 44 9.06 -2.89 3.39
N SER A 45 8.56 -3.81 4.23
CA SER A 45 8.28 -3.51 5.63
C SER A 45 9.53 -3.58 6.50
N PHE A 46 10.63 -4.09 5.98
CA PHE A 46 11.89 -4.18 6.69
C PHE A 46 11.75 -4.99 7.98
N GLY A 47 10.99 -6.08 7.91
CA GLY A 47 10.78 -6.94 9.07
C GLY A 47 9.79 -6.40 10.08
N ARG A 48 9.20 -5.24 9.82
CA ARG A 48 8.21 -4.67 10.71
C ARG A 48 6.81 -5.14 10.31
N LYS A 49 5.85 -4.85 11.17
CA LYS A 49 4.47 -5.20 10.86
C LYS A 49 4.02 -4.47 9.61
N THR A 50 3.38 -5.20 8.71
CA THR A 50 2.77 -4.61 7.52
C THR A 50 1.55 -3.82 7.93
N ARG A 51 1.50 -2.55 7.53
CA ARG A 51 0.39 -1.68 7.86
C ARG A 51 -0.34 -1.16 6.64
N SER A 52 0.25 -1.30 5.46
CA SER A 52 -0.42 -0.98 4.21
C SER A 52 0.06 -1.89 3.12
N VAL A 53 -0.80 -2.09 2.13
CA VAL A 53 -0.52 -2.95 0.98
C VAL A 53 -0.78 -2.11 -0.26
N LEU A 54 0.21 -2.02 -1.14
CA LEU A 54 0.09 -1.28 -2.39
C LEU A 54 -0.03 -2.26 -3.54
N VAL A 55 -0.99 -2.01 -4.41
CA VAL A 55 -1.21 -2.83 -5.60
C VAL A 55 -0.74 -2.03 -6.80
N ILE A 56 0.15 -2.62 -7.58
CA ILE A 56 0.78 -1.96 -8.72
C ILE A 56 0.12 -2.45 -10.00
N ASP A 57 0.13 -1.62 -11.03
CA ASP A 57 -0.53 -1.96 -12.30
C ASP A 57 0.11 -3.16 -13.01
N SER A 58 1.32 -3.52 -12.63
CA SER A 58 1.99 -4.71 -13.16
C SER A 58 1.51 -6.00 -12.50
N GLY A 59 0.71 -5.91 -11.46
CA GLY A 59 0.31 -7.07 -10.68
C GLY A 59 1.20 -7.32 -9.47
N HIS A 60 2.24 -6.52 -9.29
CA HIS A 60 3.06 -6.63 -8.08
C HIS A 60 2.29 -6.11 -6.88
N VAL A 61 2.59 -6.70 -5.73
CA VAL A 61 2.01 -6.30 -4.45
C VAL A 61 3.16 -5.91 -3.53
N ILE A 62 3.05 -4.76 -2.88
CA ILE A 62 4.12 -4.25 -2.03
C ILE A 62 3.59 -4.07 -0.62
N TRP A 63 4.30 -4.62 0.35
CA TRP A 63 3.97 -4.43 1.77
C TRP A 63 4.79 -3.28 2.33
N SER A 64 4.14 -2.38 3.06
CA SER A 64 4.79 -1.25 3.72
C SER A 64 4.47 -1.25 5.20
N SER A 65 5.40 -0.80 6.01
CA SER A 65 5.19 -0.64 7.45
C SER A 65 4.51 0.67 7.81
N LEU A 66 4.29 1.55 6.84
CA LEU A 66 3.61 2.81 7.10
C LEU A 66 2.10 2.63 7.05
N PRO A 67 1.36 3.29 7.94
CA PRO A 67 -0.11 3.21 7.91
C PRO A 67 -0.68 3.70 6.58
N THR A 68 -1.83 3.16 6.22
CA THR A 68 -2.46 3.47 4.95
C THR A 68 -2.67 4.97 4.75
N GLU A 69 -3.15 5.67 5.76
CA GLU A 69 -3.39 7.11 5.62
C GLU A 69 -2.10 7.89 5.44
N GLN A 70 -1.01 7.43 6.04
CA GLN A 70 0.27 8.11 5.88
C GLN A 70 0.79 7.94 4.46
N VAL A 71 0.68 6.73 3.92
CA VAL A 71 1.08 6.48 2.54
C VAL A 71 0.24 7.31 1.59
N ALA A 72 -1.07 7.31 1.79
CA ALA A 72 -1.98 8.08 0.94
C ALA A 72 -1.63 9.57 0.95
N ALA A 73 -1.32 10.10 2.13
CA ALA A 73 -0.96 11.51 2.24
C ALA A 73 0.30 11.84 1.44
N ARG A 74 1.24 10.91 1.38
CA ARG A 74 2.48 11.12 0.64
C ARG A 74 2.28 11.14 -0.87
N PHE A 75 1.15 10.60 -1.33
CA PHE A 75 0.81 10.68 -2.75
C PHE A 75 0.32 12.07 -3.13
N GLY A 76 0.13 12.96 -2.14
CA GLY A 76 -0.27 14.33 -2.41
C GLY A 76 -1.77 14.51 -2.50
N GLU A 77 -2.51 13.43 -2.44
CA GLU A 77 -3.96 13.50 -2.52
C GLU A 77 -4.58 13.58 -1.14
N GLY A 78 -3.99 12.88 -0.21
CA GLY A 78 -4.53 12.83 1.12
C GLY A 78 -5.97 12.36 1.16
N PRO A 79 -6.43 11.83 2.29
CA PRO A 79 -7.84 11.49 2.41
C PRO A 79 -8.66 12.76 2.47
N GLU A 80 -9.87 12.70 1.97
CA GLU A 80 -10.78 13.81 2.09
C GLU A 80 -11.11 14.03 3.55
N PRO A 81 -11.16 15.25 3.98
CA PRO A 81 -11.41 15.50 5.40
C PRO A 81 -12.69 14.91 5.90
N ARG A 82 -13.52 14.57 5.13
CA ARG A 82 -14.72 14.00 5.47
C ARG A 82 -14.89 12.67 5.11
N GLU A 83 -14.45 12.22 4.67
CA GLU A 83 -14.66 11.16 4.36
C GLU A 83 -14.32 10.19 4.85
N THR A 84 -14.21 10.39 5.13
CA THR A 84 -13.89 9.67 5.46
C THR A 84 -14.28 9.12 6.22
N GLU A 85 -14.43 9.50 6.49
CA GLU A 85 -14.76 9.12 7.13
C GLU A 85 -15.63 8.51 7.32
N GLU A 86 -16.01 8.66 7.13
CA GLU A 86 -16.75 8.28 7.17
C GLU A 86 -17.08 7.31 6.96
N GLU A 87 -17.03 7.29 6.74
CA GLU A 87 -17.23 6.56 6.50
C GLU A 87 -17.44 5.69 6.75
N ALA A 88 -17.49 5.81 7.00
CA ALA A 88 -17.57 5.15 7.23
C ALA A 88 -17.88 4.41 7.56
N PRO A 89 -18.14 4.23 7.62
CA PRO A 89 -18.30 3.53 8.11
C PRO A 89 -18.38 2.77 8.26
#